data_820734219311c454f290566c4a2fd071
#
_entry.id   820734219311c454f290566c4a2fd071
#
_cell.length_a   1.000
_cell.length_b   1.000
_cell.length_c   1.000
_cell.angle_alpha   90.00
_cell.angle_beta   90.00
_cell.angle_gamma   90.00
#
_symmetry.space_group_name_H-M   'P 1'
#
loop_
_entity.id
_entity.type
_entity.pdbx_description
1 polymer ?
#
loop_
_entity_poly.entity_id
_entity_poly.type
_entity_poly.pdbx_seq_one_letter_code
_entity_poly.pdbx_strand_id
1 'polypeptide(L)' 'MMLYFVIYKQKKEKEYRMFTNVVFDKEKEAEEFGKKSMKRGFEYKVVEYNSENYERYWYK' A
#
# COMPACT_ATOMS: atom_id res chain seq x y z
N MET A 1 18.98 -1.37 -1.63
CA MET A 1 18.03 -0.84 -0.63
C MET A 1 16.61 -1.05 -1.12
N MET A 2 15.77 -1.63 -0.26
CA MET A 2 14.37 -1.89 -0.64
C MET A 2 13.48 -0.78 -0.11
N LEU A 3 12.52 -0.39 -0.92
CA LEU A 3 11.53 0.59 -0.53
C LEU A 3 10.16 -0.08 -0.52
N TYR A 4 9.24 0.47 0.24
CA TYR A 4 7.92 -0.11 0.44
C TYR A 4 6.85 0.95 0.30
N PHE A 5 5.67 0.54 -0.10
CA PHE A 5 4.53 1.44 -0.12
C PHE A 5 3.27 0.68 0.27
N VAL A 6 2.22 1.43 0.56
CA VAL A 6 0.99 0.86 1.08
C VAL A 6 -0.06 0.85 -0.02
N ILE A 7 -0.73 -0.28 -0.15
CA ILE A 7 -1.89 -0.42 -1.04
C ILE A 7 -3.11 -0.71 -0.18
N TYR A 8 -4.28 -0.41 -0.70
CA TYR A 8 -5.50 -0.55 0.07
C TYR A 8 -6.66 -0.94 -0.82
N LYS A 9 -7.73 -1.43 -0.19
CA LYS A 9 -9.00 -1.66 -0.85
C LYS A 9 -10.09 -1.65 0.20
N GLN A 10 -11.32 -1.47 -0.24
CA GLN A 10 -12.47 -1.72 0.63
C GLN A 10 -12.60 -3.24 0.79
N LYS A 11 -13.10 -3.68 1.93
CA LYS A 11 -13.21 -5.11 2.19
C LYS A 11 -14.00 -5.87 1.13
N LYS A 12 -14.99 -5.22 0.55
CA LYS A 12 -15.81 -5.85 -0.48
C LYS A 12 -15.22 -5.75 -1.88
N GLU A 13 -14.15 -4.99 -2.06
CA GLU A 13 -13.49 -4.89 -3.34
C GLU A 13 -12.51 -6.05 -3.53
N LYS A 14 -12.22 -6.38 -4.78
CA LYS A 14 -11.32 -7.49 -5.09
C LYS A 14 -9.89 -7.05 -5.33
N GLU A 15 -9.68 -5.80 -5.75
CA GLU A 15 -8.37 -5.35 -6.16
C GLU A 15 -7.86 -4.23 -5.28
N TYR A 16 -6.59 -4.33 -4.93
CA TYR A 16 -5.90 -3.27 -4.20
C TYR A 16 -5.48 -2.17 -5.15
N ARG A 17 -5.30 -0.98 -4.59
CA ARG A 17 -4.77 0.16 -5.32
C ARG A 17 -3.81 0.90 -4.42
N MET A 18 -2.96 1.71 -5.03
CA MET A 18 -1.97 2.48 -4.29
C MET A 18 -2.67 3.52 -3.42
N PHE A 19 -2.32 3.53 -2.13
CA PHE A 19 -2.97 4.44 -1.20
C PHE A 19 -2.46 5.87 -1.36
N THR A 20 -1.14 6.01 -1.37
CA THR A 20 -0.48 7.31 -1.59
C THR A 20 0.75 7.03 -2.42
N ASN A 21 1.41 8.11 -2.88
CA ASN A 21 2.68 7.95 -3.57
C ASN A 21 3.86 8.09 -2.62
N VAL A 22 3.63 7.91 -1.33
CA VAL A 22 4.69 7.93 -0.33
C VAL A 22 5.34 6.56 -0.25
N VAL A 23 6.66 6.54 -0.26
CA VAL A 23 7.43 5.29 -0.10
C VAL A 23 8.24 5.38 1.18
N PHE A 24 8.48 4.22 1.75
CA PHE A 24 9.21 4.09 3.01
C PHE A 24 10.42 3.20 2.79
N ASP A 25 11.48 3.46 3.51
CA ASP A 25 12.67 2.63 3.42
C ASP A 25 12.65 1.49 4.44
N LYS A 26 11.64 1.44 5.29
CA LYS A 26 11.48 0.37 6.27
C LYS A 26 10.05 -0.16 6.20
N GLU A 27 9.96 -1.47 6.12
CA GLU A 27 8.65 -2.13 6.07
C GLU A 27 7.81 -1.80 7.29
N LYS A 28 8.44 -1.73 8.45
CA LYS A 28 7.73 -1.44 9.69
C LYS A 28 7.08 -0.06 9.65
N GLU A 29 7.77 0.92 9.07
CA GLU A 29 7.21 2.26 8.98
C GLU A 29 6.01 2.31 8.03
N ALA A 30 6.10 1.58 6.93
CA ALA A 30 4.98 1.49 6.00
C ALA A 30 3.79 0.81 6.67
N GLU A 31 4.06 -0.24 7.45
CA GLU A 31 3.02 -0.95 8.18
C GLU A 31 2.30 -0.04 9.16
N GLU A 32 3.05 0.73 9.94
CA GLU A 32 2.47 1.66 10.89
C GLU A 32 1.66 2.74 10.19
N PHE A 33 2.15 3.23 9.07
CA PHE A 33 1.43 4.24 8.29
C PHE A 33 0.09 3.69 7.82
N GLY A 34 0.09 2.48 7.28
CA GLY A 34 -1.14 1.85 6.82
C GLY A 34 -2.13 1.65 7.96
N LYS A 35 -1.62 1.18 9.09
CA LYS A 35 -2.47 0.93 10.25
C LYS A 35 -3.14 2.21 10.76
N LYS A 36 -2.39 3.30 10.79
CA LYS A 36 -2.94 4.57 11.27
C LYS A 36 -3.89 5.21 10.28
N SER A 37 -3.68 4.98 9.00
CA SER A 37 -4.41 5.69 7.95
C SER A 37 -5.69 4.98 7.52
N MET A 38 -5.80 3.68 7.77
CA MET A 38 -6.95 2.93 7.30
C MET A 38 -8.16 3.16 8.19
N LYS A 39 -9.28 3.43 7.55
CA LYS A 39 -10.56 3.60 8.23
C LYS A 39 -11.26 2.25 8.29
N ARG A 40 -12.30 2.19 9.13
CA ARG A 40 -13.11 0.99 9.23
C ARG A 40 -13.70 0.64 7.86
N GLY A 41 -13.65 -0.63 7.52
CA GLY A 41 -14.16 -1.08 6.23
C GLY A 41 -13.11 -1.17 5.14
N PHE A 42 -11.87 -0.81 5.44
CA PHE A 42 -10.76 -0.89 4.49
C PHE A 42 -9.72 -1.86 4.97
N GLU A 43 -9.00 -2.41 4.02
CA GLU A 43 -7.86 -3.28 4.29
C GLU A 43 -6.63 -2.68 3.62
N TYR A 44 -5.46 -2.99 4.15
CA TYR A 44 -4.22 -2.51 3.55
C TYR A 44 -3.18 -3.61 3.52
N LYS A 45 -2.21 -3.44 2.66
CA LYS A 45 -1.02 -4.29 2.61
C LYS A 45 0.19 -3.41 2.34
N VAL A 46 1.34 -3.89 2.78
CA VAL A 46 2.62 -3.27 2.47
C VAL A 46 3.28 -4.12 1.39
N VAL A 47 3.70 -3.49 0.31
CA VAL A 47 4.37 -4.20 -0.78
C VAL A 47 5.67 -3.49 -1.11
N GLU A 48 6.58 -4.23 -1.72
CA GLU A 48 7.85 -3.68 -2.14
C GLU A 48 7.64 -2.71 -3.30
N TYR A 49 8.35 -1.59 -3.27
CA TYR A 49 8.27 -0.59 -4.33
C TYR A 49 9.20 -1.01 -5.46
N ASN A 50 8.63 -1.48 -6.55
CA ASN A 50 9.36 -1.80 -7.76
C ASN A 50 8.46 -1.48 -8.95
N SER A 51 9.01 -1.52 -10.16
CA SER A 51 8.26 -1.12 -11.34
C SER A 51 7.05 -2.00 -11.59
N GLU A 52 7.16 -3.30 -11.30
CA GLU A 52 6.03 -4.21 -11.50
C GLU A 52 4.87 -3.87 -10.56
N ASN A 53 5.16 -3.68 -9.28
CA ASN A 53 4.12 -3.35 -8.32
C ASN A 53 3.57 -1.96 -8.54
N TYR A 54 4.44 -1.03 -8.93
CA TYR A 54 4.00 0.32 -9.21
C TYR A 54 2.97 0.33 -10.34
N GLU A 55 3.26 -0.37 -11.43
CA GLU A 55 2.33 -0.43 -12.55
C GLU A 55 1.04 -1.16 -12.17
N ARG A 56 1.16 -2.23 -11.39
CA ARG A 56 0.01 -3.03 -11.00
C ARG A 56 -1.00 -2.23 -10.19
N TYR A 57 -0.54 -1.41 -9.27
CA TYR A 57 -1.44 -0.74 -8.31
C TYR A 57 -1.68 0.72 -8.64
N TRP A 58 -0.77 1.36 -9.34
CA TRP A 58 -0.91 2.79 -9.63
C TRP A 58 -2.01 3.07 -10.63
N TYR A 59 -2.14 2.21 -11.63
CA TYR A 59 -3.09 2.43 -12.71
C TYR A 59 -4.47 1.85 -12.43
N LYS A 60 -4.71 1.41 -11.24
CA LYS A 60 -6.02 0.85 -10.85
C LYS A 60 -6.92 1.91 -10.14
#